data_41b3a073dc2832d4d45cad7a9f594152
#
_entry.id   41b3a073dc2832d4d45cad7a9f594152
#
_cell.length_a   1.000
_cell.length_b   1.000
_cell.length_c   1.000
_cell.angle_alpha   90.00
_cell.angle_beta   90.00
_cell.angle_gamma   90.00
#
_symmetry.space_group_name_H-M   'P 1'
#
loop_
_entity.id
_entity.type
_entity.pdbx_description
1 polymer ?
#
loop_
_entity_poly.entity_id
_entity_poly.type
_entity_poly.pdbx_seq_one_letter_code
_entity_poly.pdbx_strand_id
1 'polypeptide(L)'
;MLFGRFLHPALAPRPGAPIDGDTEAVRRIVTQLESLPPEQAAHLAGFAYILARVVAADREADAAEVHELESLVADFGGVPEALAVVVAEIARSESRLLGATEDYLVTRRFREVSTADERTRLLHCLFAVATPGDRAISAAQTAEIHEIADELGFTLDELNEVRRGYADRLAAVRYTREAARGA
;
A
#
# COMPACT_ATOMS: atom_id res chain seq x y z
N MET A 1 -2.39 16.11 3.95
CA MET A 1 -1.74 14.82 4.25
C MET A 1 -1.74 14.56 5.74
N LEU A 2 -2.50 13.58 6.18
CA LEU A 2 -2.70 13.32 7.60
C LEU A 2 -1.50 12.62 8.24
N PHE A 3 -0.89 11.69 7.52
CA PHE A 3 0.19 10.84 8.02
C PHE A 3 1.60 11.33 7.63
N GLY A 4 1.71 12.38 6.82
CA GLY A 4 3.00 12.96 6.40
C GLY A 4 3.93 13.33 7.56
N ARG A 5 3.38 13.67 8.73
CA ARG A 5 4.14 13.96 9.94
C ARG A 5 4.96 12.79 10.49
N PHE A 6 4.51 11.56 10.23
CA PHE A 6 5.23 10.34 10.61
C PHE A 6 6.33 9.99 9.62
N LEU A 7 6.21 10.47 8.39
CA LEU A 7 7.12 10.17 7.29
C LEU A 7 8.22 11.21 7.15
N HIS A 8 7.92 12.49 7.43
CA HIS A 8 8.92 13.56 7.34
C HIS A 8 8.64 14.70 8.34
N PRO A 9 9.60 15.07 9.20
CA PRO A 9 9.39 16.11 10.22
C PRO A 9 9.02 17.49 9.65
N ALA A 10 9.44 17.80 8.41
CA ALA A 10 9.13 19.06 7.73
C ALA A 10 7.67 19.14 7.23
N LEU A 11 6.96 18.00 7.15
CA LEU A 11 5.55 17.92 6.73
C LEU A 11 4.60 17.88 7.94
N ALA A 12 5.12 17.95 9.16
CA ALA A 12 4.31 17.96 10.37
C ALA A 12 3.42 19.23 10.41
N PRO A 13 2.09 19.10 10.50
CA PRO A 13 1.21 20.22 10.74
C PRO A 13 1.56 20.88 12.08
N ARG A 14 1.31 22.19 12.20
CA ARG A 14 1.52 22.89 13.46
C ARG A 14 0.65 22.26 14.54
N PRO A 15 1.19 22.07 15.78
CA PRO A 15 0.39 21.56 16.89
C PRO A 15 -0.89 22.38 17.06
N GLY A 16 -2.06 21.70 17.06
CA GLY A 16 -3.36 22.33 17.25
C GLY A 16 -4.07 22.84 16.00
N ALA A 17 -3.55 22.64 14.79
CA ALA A 17 -4.31 22.90 13.56
C ALA A 17 -5.42 21.85 13.39
N PRO A 18 -6.70 22.24 13.14
CA PRO A 18 -7.74 21.29 12.78
C PRO A 18 -7.36 20.56 11.50
N ILE A 19 -7.39 19.23 11.50
CA ILE A 19 -7.17 18.43 10.31
C ILE A 19 -8.51 18.38 9.59
N ASP A 20 -8.60 18.97 8.41
CA ASP A 20 -9.78 18.92 7.56
C ASP A 20 -10.07 17.44 7.22
N GLY A 21 -11.25 16.93 7.60
CA GLY A 21 -11.60 15.52 7.46
C GLY A 21 -11.33 14.63 8.70
N ASP A 22 -11.08 15.24 9.87
CA ASP A 22 -10.80 14.55 11.14
C ASP A 22 -12.01 13.76 11.66
N THR A 23 -12.19 12.56 11.11
CA THR A 23 -13.15 11.60 11.65
C THR A 23 -12.62 10.96 12.93
N GLU A 24 -13.51 10.40 13.77
CA GLU A 24 -13.09 9.69 14.99
C GLU A 24 -12.15 8.50 14.67
N ALA A 25 -12.35 7.83 13.51
CA ALA A 25 -11.47 6.79 13.02
C ALA A 25 -10.04 7.31 12.81
N VAL A 26 -9.90 8.43 12.13
CA VAL A 26 -8.62 9.08 11.86
C VAL A 26 -7.90 9.47 13.15
N ARG A 27 -8.61 10.06 14.13
CA ARG A 27 -8.04 10.41 15.44
C ARG A 27 -7.51 9.19 16.17
N ARG A 28 -8.23 8.08 16.12
CA ARG A 28 -7.82 6.80 16.72
C ARG A 28 -6.54 6.28 16.11
N ILE A 29 -6.43 6.27 14.77
CA ILE A 29 -5.22 5.85 14.05
C ILE A 29 -4.02 6.71 14.44
N VAL A 30 -4.20 8.03 14.43
CA VAL A 30 -3.15 8.98 14.82
C VAL A 30 -2.67 8.71 16.25
N THR A 31 -3.59 8.53 17.19
CA THR A 31 -3.25 8.20 18.58
C THR A 31 -2.49 6.89 18.70
N GLN A 32 -2.86 5.88 17.93
CA GLN A 32 -2.14 4.60 17.90
C GLN A 32 -0.73 4.75 17.34
N LEU A 33 -0.55 5.46 16.23
CA LEU A 33 0.77 5.74 15.67
C LEU A 33 1.65 6.56 16.62
N GLU A 34 1.08 7.55 17.31
CA GLU A 34 1.80 8.37 18.29
C GLU A 34 2.26 7.58 19.53
N SER A 35 1.60 6.45 19.82
CA SER A 35 2.01 5.55 20.91
C SER A 35 3.20 4.65 20.57
N LEU A 36 3.59 4.58 19.29
CA LEU A 36 4.69 3.75 18.81
C LEU A 36 6.02 4.51 18.81
N PRO A 37 7.16 3.80 18.86
CA PRO A 37 8.45 4.40 18.55
C PRO A 37 8.42 5.09 17.18
N PRO A 38 9.07 6.26 17.01
CA PRO A 38 8.97 7.06 15.79
C PRO A 38 9.32 6.30 14.49
N GLU A 39 10.32 5.41 14.52
CA GLU A 39 10.71 4.60 13.37
C GLU A 39 9.63 3.56 13.02
N GLN A 40 9.01 2.95 14.02
CA GLN A 40 7.92 2.01 13.81
C GLN A 40 6.67 2.71 13.29
N ALA A 41 6.34 3.89 13.80
CA ALA A 41 5.25 4.71 13.30
C ALA A 41 5.48 5.11 11.84
N ALA A 42 6.71 5.55 11.49
CA ALA A 42 7.09 5.88 10.13
C ALA A 42 7.01 4.66 9.18
N HIS A 43 7.48 3.50 9.64
CA HIS A 43 7.40 2.26 8.89
C HIS A 43 5.93 1.89 8.56
N LEU A 44 5.07 1.87 9.57
CA LEU A 44 3.65 1.52 9.39
C LEU A 44 2.90 2.52 8.52
N ALA A 45 3.12 3.82 8.73
CA ALA A 45 2.51 4.87 7.92
C ALA A 45 2.97 4.78 6.46
N GLY A 46 4.26 4.54 6.22
CA GLY A 46 4.82 4.35 4.88
C GLY A 46 4.28 3.10 4.20
N PHE A 47 4.23 1.98 4.92
CA PHE A 47 3.65 0.73 4.42
C PHE A 47 2.20 0.92 3.97
N ALA A 48 1.37 1.53 4.83
CA ALA A 48 -0.03 1.80 4.54
C ALA A 48 -0.23 2.75 3.36
N TYR A 49 0.59 3.80 3.29
CA TYR A 49 0.55 4.77 2.19
C TYR A 49 0.86 4.10 0.84
N ILE A 50 1.92 3.28 0.79
CA ILE A 50 2.32 2.58 -0.43
C ILE A 50 1.23 1.59 -0.88
N LEU A 51 0.56 0.89 0.04
CA LEU A 51 -0.60 0.07 -0.29
C LEU A 51 -1.74 0.91 -0.89
N ALA A 52 -2.00 2.10 -0.32
CA ALA A 52 -3.03 3.00 -0.80
C ALA A 52 -2.81 3.43 -2.25
N ARG A 53 -1.57 3.60 -2.70
CA ARG A 53 -1.23 3.91 -4.10
C ARG A 53 -1.78 2.85 -5.05
N VAL A 54 -1.58 1.57 -4.75
CA VAL A 54 -2.06 0.45 -5.60
C VAL A 54 -3.59 0.35 -5.57
N VAL A 55 -4.20 0.54 -4.41
CA VAL A 55 -5.67 0.58 -4.29
C VAL A 55 -6.25 1.74 -5.10
N ALA A 56 -5.64 2.92 -5.03
CA ALA A 56 -6.08 4.11 -5.76
C ALA A 56 -5.88 4.02 -7.27
N ALA A 57 -4.91 3.22 -7.75
CA ALA A 57 -4.67 3.00 -9.17
C ALA A 57 -5.85 2.32 -9.86
N ASP A 58 -6.63 1.53 -9.11
CA ASP A 58 -7.90 0.97 -9.58
C ASP A 58 -9.07 1.84 -9.09
N ARG A 59 -9.72 2.55 -10.00
CA ARG A 59 -10.85 3.43 -9.69
C ARG A 59 -12.14 2.68 -9.33
N GLU A 60 -12.14 1.36 -9.41
CA GLU A 60 -13.29 0.49 -9.16
C GLU A 60 -13.29 -0.14 -7.75
N ALA A 61 -12.38 0.30 -6.85
CA ALA A 61 -12.29 -0.22 -5.49
C ALA A 61 -13.58 0.06 -4.69
N ASP A 62 -14.17 -0.99 -4.14
CA ASP A 62 -15.42 -0.97 -3.40
C ASP A 62 -15.20 -1.25 -1.89
N ALA A 63 -16.25 -0.99 -1.08
CA ALA A 63 -16.18 -1.12 0.38
C ALA A 63 -15.97 -2.57 0.89
N ALA A 64 -16.28 -3.59 0.10
CA ALA A 64 -16.08 -5.00 0.46
C ALA A 64 -14.59 -5.37 0.47
N GLU A 65 -13.77 -4.66 -0.29
CA GLU A 65 -12.32 -4.85 -0.38
C GLU A 65 -11.58 -4.46 0.90
N VAL A 66 -12.19 -3.65 1.75
CA VAL A 66 -11.56 -3.16 3.00
C VAL A 66 -11.32 -4.30 3.99
N HIS A 67 -12.28 -5.20 4.15
CA HIS A 67 -12.13 -6.32 5.10
C HIS A 67 -11.09 -7.34 4.60
N GLU A 68 -11.03 -7.54 3.29
CA GLU A 68 -10.02 -8.38 2.66
C GLU A 68 -8.62 -7.76 2.80
N LEU A 69 -8.50 -6.43 2.74
CA LEU A 69 -7.25 -5.70 2.95
C LEU A 69 -6.67 -5.93 4.35
N GLU A 70 -7.48 -5.95 5.40
CA GLU A 70 -7.03 -6.25 6.78
C GLU A 70 -6.40 -7.64 6.86
N SER A 71 -7.08 -8.65 6.32
CA SER A 71 -6.58 -10.02 6.30
C SER A 71 -5.30 -10.16 5.47
N LEU A 72 -5.23 -9.53 4.31
CA LEU A 72 -4.06 -9.54 3.45
C LEU A 72 -2.85 -8.86 4.11
N VAL A 73 -3.07 -7.73 4.79
CA VAL A 73 -1.99 -7.04 5.53
C VAL A 73 -1.49 -7.89 6.69
N ALA A 74 -2.37 -8.59 7.41
CA ALA A 74 -1.98 -9.50 8.49
C ALA A 74 -1.18 -10.70 7.96
N ASP A 75 -1.62 -11.30 6.86
CA ASP A 75 -1.03 -12.51 6.30
C ASP A 75 0.32 -12.25 5.61
N PHE A 76 0.41 -11.18 4.83
CA PHE A 76 1.59 -10.88 3.99
C PHE A 76 2.46 -9.77 4.54
N GLY A 77 1.90 -8.80 5.26
CA GLY A 77 2.62 -7.62 5.71
C GLY A 77 3.65 -7.88 6.80
N GLY A 78 3.57 -9.02 7.49
CA GLY A 78 4.42 -9.31 8.65
C GLY A 78 4.19 -8.32 9.81
N VAL A 79 3.05 -7.65 9.80
CA VAL A 79 2.63 -6.69 10.82
C VAL A 79 1.79 -7.42 11.87
N PRO A 80 1.96 -7.13 13.18
CA PRO A 80 1.08 -7.68 14.19
C PRO A 80 -0.40 -7.46 13.85
N GLU A 81 -1.25 -8.46 14.06
CA GLU A 81 -2.68 -8.42 13.73
C GLU A 81 -3.38 -7.15 14.25
N ALA A 82 -3.06 -6.75 15.47
CA ALA A 82 -3.59 -5.50 16.06
C ALA A 82 -3.22 -4.23 15.28
N LEU A 83 -2.13 -4.25 14.50
CA LEU A 83 -1.69 -3.13 13.67
C LEU A 83 -2.15 -3.27 12.20
N ALA A 84 -2.52 -4.46 11.75
CA ALA A 84 -3.02 -4.68 10.40
C ALA A 84 -4.30 -3.86 10.12
N VAL A 85 -5.19 -3.78 11.10
CA VAL A 85 -6.40 -2.94 11.04
C VAL A 85 -6.04 -1.47 10.85
N VAL A 86 -5.01 -0.99 11.58
CA VAL A 86 -4.53 0.40 11.46
C VAL A 86 -3.97 0.67 10.07
N VAL A 87 -3.15 -0.23 9.54
CA VAL A 87 -2.57 -0.13 8.20
C VAL A 87 -3.67 -0.10 7.14
N ALA A 88 -4.65 -1.01 7.21
CA ALA A 88 -5.77 -1.07 6.26
C ALA A 88 -6.61 0.21 6.30
N GLU A 89 -6.88 0.75 7.49
CA GLU A 89 -7.66 1.98 7.66
C GLU A 89 -6.91 3.21 7.12
N ILE A 90 -5.57 3.27 7.31
CA ILE A 90 -4.72 4.30 6.71
C ILE A 90 -4.78 4.19 5.18
N ALA A 91 -4.55 2.99 4.63
CA ALA A 91 -4.57 2.76 3.19
C ALA A 91 -5.90 3.21 2.57
N ARG A 92 -7.01 2.88 3.21
CA ARG A 92 -8.35 3.29 2.77
C ARG A 92 -8.57 4.81 2.82
N SER A 93 -8.07 5.49 3.86
CA SER A 93 -8.26 6.94 4.00
C SER A 93 -7.36 7.74 3.06
N GLU A 94 -6.13 7.28 2.82
CA GLU A 94 -5.15 7.96 1.97
C GLU A 94 -5.41 7.73 0.47
N SER A 95 -6.02 6.63 0.05
CA SER A 95 -6.32 6.34 -1.37
C SER A 95 -7.11 7.45 -2.08
N ARG A 96 -7.76 8.33 -1.32
CA ARG A 96 -8.54 9.46 -1.84
C ARG A 96 -7.77 10.77 -1.95
N LEU A 97 -6.55 10.86 -1.41
CA LEU A 97 -5.83 12.11 -1.19
C LEU A 97 -4.46 12.16 -1.89
N LEU A 98 -4.09 11.13 -2.64
CA LEU A 98 -2.75 10.95 -3.19
C LEU A 98 -2.41 11.96 -4.31
N GLY A 99 -1.17 12.47 -4.27
CA GLY A 99 -0.59 13.35 -5.28
C GLY A 99 0.86 12.97 -5.58
N ALA A 100 1.18 12.81 -6.86
CA ALA A 100 2.40 12.20 -7.39
C ALA A 100 3.75 12.70 -6.82
N THR A 101 3.85 13.96 -6.39
CA THR A 101 5.13 14.50 -5.87
C THR A 101 5.49 13.96 -4.49
N GLU A 102 4.49 13.55 -3.71
CA GLU A 102 4.69 13.06 -2.35
C GLU A 102 4.93 11.55 -2.34
N ASP A 103 4.45 10.84 -3.36
CA ASP A 103 4.54 9.39 -3.50
C ASP A 103 5.99 8.90 -3.43
N TYR A 104 6.85 9.51 -4.23
CA TYR A 104 8.29 9.21 -4.24
C TYR A 104 8.96 9.47 -2.89
N LEU A 105 8.63 10.58 -2.21
CA LEU A 105 9.25 10.90 -0.91
C LEU A 105 8.86 9.91 0.17
N VAL A 106 7.63 9.44 0.17
CA VAL A 106 7.14 8.43 1.11
C VAL A 106 7.80 7.09 0.87
N THR A 107 7.84 6.63 -0.38
CA THR A 107 8.44 5.35 -0.74
C THR A 107 9.93 5.34 -0.44
N ARG A 108 10.63 6.45 -0.74
CA ARG A 108 12.04 6.62 -0.38
C ARG A 108 12.24 6.56 1.13
N ARG A 109 11.42 7.26 1.92
CA ARG A 109 11.53 7.21 3.38
C ARG A 109 11.26 5.82 3.92
N PHE A 110 10.26 5.11 3.40
CA PHE A 110 10.01 3.72 3.76
C PHE A 110 11.22 2.82 3.46
N ARG A 111 11.85 2.98 2.30
CA ARG A 111 13.09 2.27 1.94
C ARG A 111 14.22 2.50 2.94
N GLU A 112 14.35 3.71 3.48
CA GLU A 112 15.39 4.06 4.46
C GLU A 112 15.16 3.39 5.82
N VAL A 113 13.91 3.19 6.25
CA VAL A 113 13.55 2.64 7.56
C VAL A 113 13.19 1.16 7.53
N SER A 114 13.18 0.52 6.35
CA SER A 114 12.81 -0.89 6.16
C SER A 114 14.00 -1.76 5.80
N THR A 115 13.95 -3.01 6.24
CA THR A 115 14.87 -4.07 5.82
C THR A 115 14.51 -4.59 4.42
N ALA A 116 15.42 -5.34 3.77
CA ALA A 116 15.15 -6.00 2.49
C ALA A 116 13.94 -6.96 2.59
N ASP A 117 13.85 -7.73 3.68
CA ASP A 117 12.74 -8.68 3.90
C ASP A 117 11.39 -7.96 4.06
N GLU A 118 11.37 -6.82 4.74
CA GLU A 118 10.15 -6.02 4.89
C GLU A 118 9.70 -5.42 3.56
N ARG A 119 10.63 -4.97 2.73
CA ARG A 119 10.32 -4.51 1.37
C ARG A 119 9.79 -5.63 0.49
N THR A 120 10.38 -6.83 0.58
CA THR A 120 9.89 -8.01 -0.16
C THR A 120 8.48 -8.39 0.29
N ARG A 121 8.21 -8.39 1.60
CA ARG A 121 6.84 -8.60 2.13
C ARG A 121 5.86 -7.55 1.63
N LEU A 122 6.24 -6.27 1.63
CA LEU A 122 5.41 -5.22 1.06
C LEU A 122 5.12 -5.50 -0.42
N LEU A 123 6.11 -5.87 -1.22
CA LEU A 123 5.91 -6.18 -2.64
C LEU A 123 4.90 -7.32 -2.84
N HIS A 124 4.98 -8.38 -2.05
CA HIS A 124 3.97 -9.44 -2.04
C HIS A 124 2.58 -8.91 -1.68
N CYS A 125 2.51 -8.03 -0.68
CA CYS A 125 1.27 -7.43 -0.24
C CYS A 125 0.64 -6.54 -1.33
N LEU A 126 1.45 -5.79 -2.11
CA LEU A 126 0.97 -4.99 -3.24
C LEU A 126 0.28 -5.85 -4.31
N PHE A 127 0.87 -7.00 -4.66
CA PHE A 127 0.23 -7.93 -5.58
C PHE A 127 -1.04 -8.55 -4.98
N ALA A 128 -1.03 -8.89 -3.70
CA ALA A 128 -2.17 -9.50 -3.03
C ALA A 128 -3.36 -8.51 -2.95
N VAL A 129 -3.14 -7.26 -2.56
CA VAL A 129 -4.23 -6.24 -2.49
C VAL A 129 -4.74 -5.83 -3.87
N ALA A 130 -3.97 -6.05 -4.93
CA ALA A 130 -4.42 -5.84 -6.31
C ALA A 130 -5.28 -6.98 -6.86
N THR A 131 -5.46 -8.08 -6.08
CA THR A 131 -6.22 -9.27 -6.51
C THR A 131 -7.40 -9.60 -5.60
N PRO A 132 -8.25 -8.66 -5.17
CA PRO A 132 -9.35 -8.97 -4.29
C PRO A 132 -10.30 -9.99 -4.95
N GLY A 133 -10.62 -11.07 -4.25
CA GLY A 133 -11.44 -12.16 -4.76
C GLY A 133 -10.85 -12.80 -6.03
N ASP A 134 -11.64 -12.88 -7.10
CA ASP A 134 -11.25 -13.43 -8.40
C ASP A 134 -10.90 -12.37 -9.46
N ARG A 135 -10.73 -11.12 -9.07
CA ARG A 135 -10.40 -10.03 -9.99
C ARG A 135 -9.00 -10.18 -10.57
N ALA A 136 -8.83 -9.69 -11.78
CA ALA A 136 -7.52 -9.59 -12.41
C ALA A 136 -6.83 -8.29 -11.98
N ILE A 137 -5.53 -8.35 -11.77
CA ILE A 137 -4.69 -7.15 -11.57
C ILE A 137 -4.78 -6.30 -12.84
N SER A 138 -5.24 -5.08 -12.72
CA SER A 138 -5.39 -4.16 -13.84
C SER A 138 -4.03 -3.71 -14.40
N ALA A 139 -4.04 -3.15 -15.62
CA ALA A 139 -2.82 -2.58 -16.21
C ALA A 139 -2.32 -1.38 -15.38
N ALA A 140 -3.22 -0.58 -14.81
CA ALA A 140 -2.90 0.56 -13.97
C ALA A 140 -2.23 0.12 -12.67
N GLN A 141 -2.79 -0.87 -11.97
CA GLN A 141 -2.18 -1.46 -10.77
C GLN A 141 -0.82 -2.10 -11.09
N THR A 142 -0.70 -2.80 -12.22
CA THR A 142 0.58 -3.39 -12.63
C THR A 142 1.65 -2.33 -12.85
N ALA A 143 1.31 -1.21 -13.49
CA ALA A 143 2.22 -0.09 -13.70
C ALA A 143 2.64 0.55 -12.36
N GLU A 144 1.68 0.79 -11.48
CA GLU A 144 1.92 1.36 -10.15
C GLU A 144 2.84 0.46 -9.30
N ILE A 145 2.59 -0.86 -9.27
CA ILE A 145 3.46 -1.81 -8.57
C ILE A 145 4.89 -1.80 -9.14
N HIS A 146 5.03 -1.65 -10.46
CA HIS A 146 6.35 -1.57 -11.09
C HIS A 146 7.10 -0.29 -10.67
N GLU A 147 6.42 0.85 -10.65
CA GLU A 147 6.98 2.13 -10.20
C GLU A 147 7.42 2.06 -8.74
N ILE A 148 6.55 1.57 -7.86
CA ILE A 148 6.85 1.36 -6.44
C ILE A 148 8.06 0.42 -6.25
N ALA A 149 8.14 -0.68 -7.01
CA ALA A 149 9.26 -1.61 -6.91
C ALA A 149 10.60 -0.95 -7.28
N ASP A 150 10.62 -0.13 -8.34
CA ASP A 150 11.80 0.64 -8.75
C ASP A 150 12.21 1.65 -7.67
N GLU A 151 11.26 2.41 -7.11
CA GLU A 151 11.49 3.35 -6.01
C GLU A 151 12.04 2.65 -4.75
N LEU A 152 11.56 1.45 -4.43
CA LEU A 152 12.05 0.62 -3.32
C LEU A 152 13.43 0.00 -3.60
N GLY A 153 13.90 0.06 -4.84
CA GLY A 153 15.20 -0.40 -5.28
C GLY A 153 15.27 -1.88 -5.63
N PHE A 154 14.14 -2.47 -6.01
CA PHE A 154 14.13 -3.82 -6.60
C PHE A 154 14.68 -3.80 -8.02
N THR A 155 15.43 -4.82 -8.36
CA THR A 155 15.79 -5.11 -9.74
C THR A 155 14.57 -5.68 -10.47
N LEU A 156 14.59 -5.60 -11.81
CA LEU A 156 13.54 -6.19 -12.64
C LEU A 156 13.43 -7.72 -12.43
N ASP A 157 14.53 -8.39 -12.16
CA ASP A 157 14.55 -9.83 -11.91
C ASP A 157 13.86 -10.19 -10.59
N GLU A 158 14.12 -9.44 -9.51
CA GLU A 158 13.47 -9.60 -8.21
C GLU A 158 11.96 -9.32 -8.30
N LEU A 159 11.56 -8.25 -8.99
CA LEU A 159 10.16 -7.96 -9.26
C LEU A 159 9.48 -9.09 -10.04
N ASN A 160 10.12 -9.60 -11.08
CA ASN A 160 9.58 -10.68 -11.91
C ASN A 160 9.51 -12.00 -11.13
N GLU A 161 10.40 -12.25 -10.18
CA GLU A 161 10.32 -13.42 -9.28
C GLU A 161 9.02 -13.38 -8.47
N VAL A 162 8.72 -12.28 -7.79
CA VAL A 162 7.48 -12.10 -7.04
C VAL A 162 6.26 -12.16 -7.98
N ARG A 163 6.31 -11.45 -9.11
CA ARG A 163 5.23 -11.38 -10.10
C ARG A 163 4.83 -12.76 -10.66
N ARG A 164 5.77 -13.70 -10.79
CA ARG A 164 5.46 -15.07 -11.25
C ARG A 164 4.45 -15.78 -10.35
N GLY A 165 4.47 -15.52 -9.06
CA GLY A 165 3.47 -16.05 -8.12
C GLY A 165 2.04 -15.57 -8.38
N TYR A 166 1.89 -14.45 -9.09
CA TYR A 166 0.61 -13.82 -9.41
C TYR A 166 0.27 -13.83 -10.91
N ALA A 167 1.00 -14.60 -11.71
CA ALA A 167 0.87 -14.60 -13.17
C ALA A 167 -0.57 -14.89 -13.64
N ASP A 168 -1.28 -15.79 -12.97
CA ASP A 168 -2.66 -16.17 -13.30
C ASP A 168 -3.68 -15.05 -13.01
N ARG A 169 -3.31 -14.06 -12.23
CA ARG A 169 -4.14 -12.91 -11.86
C ARG A 169 -3.91 -11.70 -12.75
N LEU A 170 -2.85 -11.67 -13.55
CA LEU A 170 -2.56 -10.55 -14.45
C LEU A 170 -3.60 -10.47 -15.58
N ALA A 171 -4.22 -9.30 -15.79
CA ALA A 171 -5.24 -9.09 -16.81
C ALA A 171 -4.76 -9.47 -18.22
N ALA A 172 -3.51 -9.12 -18.56
CA ALA A 172 -2.92 -9.47 -19.86
C ALA A 172 -2.81 -10.99 -20.07
N VAL A 173 -2.47 -11.74 -19.01
CA VAL A 173 -2.36 -13.22 -19.08
C VAL A 173 -3.74 -13.85 -19.20
N ARG A 174 -4.72 -13.35 -18.43
CA ARG A 174 -6.11 -13.85 -18.51
C ARG A 174 -6.71 -13.62 -19.87
N TYR A 175 -6.57 -12.41 -20.42
CA TYR A 175 -7.03 -12.10 -21.78
C TYR A 175 -6.43 -13.01 -22.83
N THR A 176 -5.11 -13.25 -22.79
CA THR A 176 -4.43 -14.14 -23.75
C THR A 176 -4.92 -15.58 -23.65
N ARG A 177 -5.16 -16.09 -22.43
CA ARG A 177 -5.69 -17.44 -22.21
C ARG A 177 -7.14 -17.59 -22.67
N GLU A 178 -7.97 -16.58 -22.46
CA GLU A 178 -9.37 -16.58 -22.93
C GLU A 178 -9.42 -16.55 -24.46
N ALA A 179 -8.62 -15.71 -25.11
CA ALA A 179 -8.51 -15.67 -26.56
C ALA A 179 -8.04 -17.02 -27.17
N ALA A 180 -7.08 -17.68 -26.51
CA ALA A 180 -6.59 -19.01 -26.94
C ALA A 180 -7.60 -20.15 -26.75
N ARG A 181 -8.58 -20.00 -25.84
CA ARG A 181 -9.64 -20.99 -25.62
C ARG A 181 -10.84 -20.82 -26.54
N GLY A 182 -11.00 -19.62 -27.12
CA GLY A 182 -12.09 -19.28 -28.04
C GLY A 182 -11.74 -19.46 -29.53
N ALA A 183 -10.50 -19.83 -29.83
CA ALA A 183 -9.99 -20.15 -31.16
C ALA A 183 -9.92 -21.68 -31.37
#